data_2250938111d2b29320b547ab6e863d61
#
_entry.id   2250938111d2b29320b547ab6e863d61
#
_cell.length_a   1.000
_cell.length_b   1.000
_cell.length_c   1.000
_cell.angle_alpha   90.00
_cell.angle_beta   90.00
_cell.angle_gamma   90.00
#
_symmetry.space_group_name_H-M   'P 1'
#
loop_
_entity.id
_entity.type
_entity.pdbx_description
1 polymer ?
#
loop_
_entity_poly.entity_id
_entity_poly.type
_entity_poly.pdbx_seq_one_letter_code
_entity_poly.pdbx_strand_id
1 'polypeptide(L)'
;MRTATSTLTDQYYARTISYSDYKKAFNKLKREASEQIDYQCRNAMGGGISSLEDIYDALSGGSARDAGVVRYGHGSQYYRNVGKRSEETLANYGALAIVRPDLVDMLRKDKPELVEALDEVIQEMLKKVGG
;
A
#
# COMPACT_ATOMS: atom_id res chain seq x y z
N MET A 1 22.27 -1.22 0.13
CA MET A 1 21.58 -0.88 -1.14
C MET A 1 21.84 0.58 -1.49
N ARG A 2 22.30 0.84 -2.68
CA ARG A 2 22.59 2.20 -3.12
C ARG A 2 21.32 2.87 -3.64
N THR A 3 21.13 4.14 -3.33
CA THR A 3 20.01 4.91 -3.86
C THR A 3 20.27 5.29 -5.32
N ALA A 4 19.20 5.61 -6.07
CA ALA A 4 19.32 6.11 -7.44
C ALA A 4 20.14 7.41 -7.50
N THR A 5 20.03 8.27 -6.48
CA THR A 5 20.79 9.51 -6.36
C THR A 5 22.30 9.22 -6.21
N SER A 6 22.67 8.24 -5.36
CA SER A 6 24.06 7.83 -5.20
C SER A 6 24.64 7.29 -6.48
N THR A 7 23.88 6.51 -7.26
CA THR A 7 24.29 5.98 -8.56
C THR A 7 24.55 7.10 -9.56
N LEU A 8 23.69 8.11 -9.62
CA LEU A 8 23.90 9.28 -10.49
C LEU A 8 25.15 10.08 -10.11
N THR A 9 25.39 10.27 -8.81
CA THR A 9 26.58 10.97 -8.30
C THR A 9 27.84 10.22 -8.70
N ASP A 10 27.84 8.89 -8.56
CA ASP A 10 28.97 8.06 -8.98
C ASP A 10 29.21 8.14 -10.49
N GLN A 11 28.17 8.12 -11.30
CA GLN A 11 28.28 8.27 -12.75
C GLN A 11 28.88 9.62 -13.13
N TYR A 12 28.47 10.69 -12.46
CA TYR A 12 29.02 12.01 -12.69
C TYR A 12 30.51 12.07 -12.33
N TYR A 13 30.90 11.56 -11.16
CA TYR A 13 32.31 11.53 -10.73
C TYR A 13 33.15 10.62 -11.61
N ALA A 14 32.59 9.54 -12.13
CA ALA A 14 33.23 8.67 -13.11
C ALA A 14 33.26 9.27 -14.53
N ARG A 15 32.63 10.42 -14.70
CA ARG A 15 32.52 11.13 -15.98
C ARG A 15 31.84 10.31 -17.08
N THR A 16 30.93 9.42 -16.68
CA THR A 16 30.11 8.64 -17.62
C THR A 16 28.91 9.42 -18.13
N ILE A 17 28.53 10.51 -17.44
CA ILE A 17 27.47 11.43 -17.87
C ILE A 17 27.96 12.87 -17.72
N SER A 18 27.39 13.78 -18.51
CA SER A 18 27.70 15.20 -18.44
C SER A 18 27.07 15.83 -17.19
N TYR A 19 27.59 16.97 -16.74
CA TYR A 19 27.02 17.74 -15.64
C TYR A 19 25.57 18.13 -15.92
N SER A 20 25.26 18.53 -17.16
CA SER A 20 23.90 18.91 -17.56
C SER A 20 22.93 17.73 -17.39
N ASP A 21 23.32 16.54 -17.86
CA ASP A 21 22.50 15.33 -17.76
C ASP A 21 22.38 14.87 -16.32
N TYR A 22 23.46 14.94 -15.53
CA TYR A 22 23.44 14.67 -14.10
C TYR A 22 22.41 15.55 -13.38
N LYS A 23 22.46 16.87 -13.64
CA LYS A 23 21.56 17.84 -13.01
C LYS A 23 20.10 17.58 -13.33
N LYS A 24 19.80 17.28 -14.60
CA LYS A 24 18.43 16.95 -15.05
C LYS A 24 17.92 15.69 -14.38
N ALA A 25 18.72 14.63 -14.38
CA ALA A 25 18.35 13.35 -13.79
C ALA A 25 18.21 13.48 -12.26
N PHE A 26 19.09 14.22 -11.60
CA PHE A 26 19.01 14.47 -10.16
C PHE A 26 17.76 15.25 -9.78
N ASN A 27 17.43 16.30 -10.56
CA ASN A 27 16.21 17.09 -10.31
C ASN A 27 14.95 16.27 -10.54
N LYS A 28 14.95 15.39 -11.54
CA LYS A 28 13.84 14.48 -11.79
C LYS A 28 13.64 13.52 -10.62
N LEU A 29 14.71 12.92 -10.11
CA LEU A 29 14.65 12.02 -8.94
C LEU A 29 14.17 12.74 -7.69
N LYS A 30 14.63 13.98 -7.46
CA LYS A 30 14.17 14.79 -6.32
C LYS A 30 12.67 15.06 -6.41
N ARG A 31 12.17 15.39 -7.61
CA ARG A 31 10.76 15.64 -7.82
C ARG A 31 9.94 14.38 -7.60
N GLU A 32 10.36 13.26 -8.16
CA GLU A 32 9.69 11.96 -7.98
C GLU A 32 9.68 11.53 -6.52
N ALA A 33 10.80 11.72 -5.81
CA ALA A 33 10.87 11.42 -4.39
C ALA A 33 9.95 12.32 -3.57
N SER A 34 9.90 13.62 -3.89
CA SER A 34 8.98 14.56 -3.24
C SER A 34 7.52 14.17 -3.47
N GLU A 35 7.15 13.83 -4.70
CA GLU A 35 5.80 13.39 -5.04
C GLU A 35 5.45 12.11 -4.30
N GLN A 36 6.38 11.18 -4.18
CA GLN A 36 6.18 9.93 -3.45
C GLN A 36 6.02 10.17 -1.95
N ILE A 37 6.81 11.06 -1.38
CA ILE A 37 6.70 11.44 0.04
C ILE A 37 5.37 12.11 0.30
N ASP A 38 4.96 13.05 -0.56
CA ASP A 38 3.66 13.72 -0.45
C ASP A 38 2.51 12.74 -0.54
N TYR A 39 2.60 11.78 -1.46
CA TYR A 39 1.61 10.72 -1.61
C TYR A 39 1.53 9.88 -0.33
N GLN A 40 2.68 9.47 0.22
CA GLN A 40 2.74 8.69 1.46
C GLN A 40 2.21 9.48 2.65
N CYS A 41 2.54 10.78 2.74
CA CYS A 41 2.03 11.64 3.81
C CYS A 41 0.52 11.77 3.75
N ARG A 42 -0.04 11.99 2.56
CA ARG A 42 -1.49 12.05 2.37
C ARG A 42 -2.15 10.73 2.73
N ASN A 43 -1.54 9.62 2.34
CA ASN A 43 -2.04 8.29 2.68
C ASN A 43 -1.91 7.99 4.17
N ALA A 44 -0.86 8.47 4.83
CA ALA A 44 -0.70 8.30 6.29
C ALA A 44 -1.78 9.04 7.06
N MET A 45 -2.24 10.20 6.56
CA MET A 45 -3.31 10.97 7.20
C MET A 45 -4.70 10.43 6.91
N GLY A 46 -4.91 9.86 5.72
CA GLY A 46 -6.21 9.34 5.27
C GLY A 46 -6.19 7.92 4.77
N GLY A 47 -5.01 7.39 4.41
CA GLY A 47 -4.87 6.10 3.75
C GLY A 47 -5.31 4.91 4.60
N GLY A 48 -5.19 5.03 5.92
CA GLY A 48 -5.72 4.01 6.82
C GLY A 48 -7.22 3.86 6.67
N ILE A 49 -7.94 4.95 6.51
CA ILE A 49 -9.38 4.93 6.31
C ILE A 49 -9.72 4.32 4.95
N SER A 50 -8.99 4.67 3.89
CA SER A 50 -9.24 4.08 2.57
C SER A 50 -8.97 2.58 2.55
N SER A 51 -7.93 2.12 3.24
CA SER A 51 -7.65 0.68 3.38
C SER A 51 -8.75 -0.04 4.15
N LEU A 52 -9.28 0.57 5.21
CA LEU A 52 -10.40 0.01 5.97
C LEU A 52 -11.66 -0.08 5.11
N GLU A 53 -11.99 0.96 4.35
CA GLU A 53 -13.13 0.96 3.44
C GLU A 53 -12.98 -0.09 2.34
N ASP A 54 -11.77 -0.26 1.79
CA ASP A 54 -11.46 -1.30 0.82
C ASP A 54 -11.70 -2.70 1.38
N ILE A 55 -11.36 -2.93 2.65
CA ILE A 55 -11.63 -4.22 3.31
C ILE A 55 -13.14 -4.47 3.36
N TYR A 56 -13.92 -3.49 3.81
CA TYR A 56 -15.37 -3.64 3.87
C TYR A 56 -15.99 -3.82 2.49
N ASP A 57 -15.48 -3.12 1.47
CA ASP A 57 -15.94 -3.32 0.11
C ASP A 57 -15.62 -4.74 -0.40
N ALA A 58 -14.41 -5.23 -0.14
CA ALA A 58 -14.03 -6.60 -0.51
C ALA A 58 -14.89 -7.64 0.19
N LEU A 59 -15.17 -7.45 1.50
CA LEU A 59 -16.03 -8.36 2.26
C LEU A 59 -17.45 -8.43 1.70
N SER A 60 -17.95 -7.31 1.20
CA SER A 60 -19.29 -7.24 0.59
C SER A 60 -19.30 -7.65 -0.90
N GLY A 61 -18.12 -8.05 -1.44
CA GLY A 61 -18.01 -8.35 -2.87
C GLY A 61 -18.22 -7.14 -3.77
N GLY A 62 -17.94 -5.94 -3.27
CA GLY A 62 -18.04 -4.68 -4.00
C GLY A 62 -19.38 -3.97 -3.86
N SER A 63 -20.36 -4.58 -3.19
CA SER A 63 -21.70 -3.97 -3.06
C SER A 63 -21.67 -2.71 -2.20
N ALA A 64 -20.77 -2.62 -1.22
CA ALA A 64 -20.63 -1.44 -0.38
C ALA A 64 -20.25 -0.22 -1.21
N ARG A 65 -19.32 -0.35 -2.15
CA ARG A 65 -18.93 0.74 -3.06
C ARG A 65 -20.05 1.07 -4.04
N ASP A 66 -20.68 0.06 -4.62
CA ASP A 66 -21.79 0.24 -5.56
C ASP A 66 -22.95 1.01 -4.90
N ALA A 67 -23.24 0.73 -3.64
CA ALA A 67 -24.31 1.38 -2.89
C ALA A 67 -23.89 2.74 -2.30
N GLY A 68 -22.61 3.15 -2.42
CA GLY A 68 -22.13 4.40 -1.88
C GLY A 68 -21.95 4.39 -0.36
N VAL A 69 -21.91 3.21 0.27
CA VAL A 69 -21.69 3.06 1.72
C VAL A 69 -20.23 3.40 2.07
N VAL A 70 -19.31 3.03 1.20
CA VAL A 70 -17.89 3.37 1.32
C VAL A 70 -17.48 4.25 0.14
N ARG A 71 -16.47 5.11 0.37
CA ARG A 71 -15.93 6.01 -0.67
C ARG A 71 -14.87 5.33 -1.52
N TYR A 72 -14.14 4.41 -0.91
CA TYR A 72 -13.03 3.69 -1.53
C TYR A 72 -13.44 2.24 -1.73
N GLY A 73 -12.86 1.62 -2.75
CA GLY A 73 -13.19 0.27 -3.10
C GLY A 73 -13.26 0.11 -4.61
N HIS A 74 -13.48 -1.13 -5.05
CA HIS A 74 -13.43 -1.47 -6.47
C HIS A 74 -14.81 -1.71 -7.10
N GLY A 75 -15.85 -1.93 -6.28
CA GLY A 75 -17.17 -2.26 -6.76
C GLY A 75 -17.34 -3.73 -7.13
N SER A 76 -18.59 -4.13 -7.41
CA SER A 76 -18.94 -5.53 -7.61
C SER A 76 -18.35 -6.14 -8.89
N GLN A 77 -18.14 -5.35 -9.94
CA GLN A 77 -17.56 -5.86 -11.18
C GLN A 77 -16.15 -6.40 -10.98
N TYR A 78 -15.34 -5.69 -10.19
CA TYR A 78 -13.99 -6.10 -9.86
C TYR A 78 -13.98 -7.44 -9.11
N TYR A 79 -14.94 -7.65 -8.21
CA TYR A 79 -15.01 -8.83 -7.36
C TYR A 79 -15.70 -10.04 -7.99
N ARG A 80 -16.02 -9.98 -9.28
CA ARG A 80 -16.46 -11.16 -10.02
C ARG A 80 -15.38 -12.24 -10.08
N ASN A 81 -14.12 -11.85 -10.04
CA ASN A 81 -13.01 -12.78 -9.94
C ASN A 81 -12.87 -13.25 -8.48
N VAL A 82 -13.04 -14.55 -8.26
CA VAL A 82 -13.13 -15.17 -6.93
C VAL A 82 -11.93 -14.88 -6.05
N GLY A 83 -10.72 -14.82 -6.61
CA GLY A 83 -9.50 -14.58 -5.84
C GLY A 83 -9.32 -13.14 -5.35
N LYS A 84 -10.00 -12.17 -5.95
CA LYS A 84 -9.78 -10.76 -5.69
C LYS A 84 -10.21 -10.32 -4.30
N ARG A 85 -11.26 -10.90 -3.73
CA ARG A 85 -11.74 -10.55 -2.38
C ARG A 85 -10.68 -10.82 -1.33
N SER A 86 -10.06 -11.99 -1.39
CA SER A 86 -9.00 -12.39 -0.45
C SER A 86 -7.73 -11.56 -0.65
N GLU A 87 -7.33 -11.35 -1.90
CA GLU A 87 -6.15 -10.55 -2.24
C GLU A 87 -6.27 -9.11 -1.71
N GLU A 88 -7.38 -8.45 -1.98
CA GLU A 88 -7.61 -7.07 -1.55
C GLU A 88 -7.72 -6.97 -0.03
N THR A 89 -8.43 -7.91 0.60
CA THR A 89 -8.57 -7.92 2.05
C THR A 89 -7.21 -8.06 2.74
N LEU A 90 -6.39 -9.01 2.29
CA LEU A 90 -5.08 -9.25 2.88
C LEU A 90 -4.12 -8.08 2.65
N ALA A 91 -4.07 -7.53 1.42
CA ALA A 91 -3.21 -6.41 1.10
C ALA A 91 -3.57 -5.15 1.90
N ASN A 92 -4.86 -4.84 1.99
CA ASN A 92 -5.31 -3.67 2.74
C ASN A 92 -5.16 -3.85 4.24
N TYR A 93 -5.36 -5.06 4.76
CA TYR A 93 -5.11 -5.36 6.16
C TYR A 93 -3.63 -5.19 6.52
N GLY A 94 -2.71 -5.68 5.69
CA GLY A 94 -1.28 -5.50 5.89
C GLY A 94 -0.88 -4.03 5.93
N ALA A 95 -1.41 -3.23 4.99
CA ALA A 95 -1.17 -1.79 4.96
C ALA A 95 -1.75 -1.10 6.20
N LEU A 96 -2.97 -1.46 6.60
CA LEU A 96 -3.64 -0.91 7.76
C LEU A 96 -2.86 -1.17 9.05
N ALA A 97 -2.36 -2.39 9.22
CA ALA A 97 -1.60 -2.78 10.40
C ALA A 97 -0.33 -1.96 10.59
N ILE A 98 0.29 -1.53 9.49
CA ILE A 98 1.51 -0.70 9.52
C ILE A 98 1.17 0.77 9.77
N VAL A 99 0.18 1.30 9.05
CA VAL A 99 -0.11 2.74 9.02
C VAL A 99 -1.05 3.17 10.15
N ARG A 100 -2.06 2.37 10.44
CA ARG A 100 -3.10 2.72 11.41
C ARG A 100 -3.51 1.51 12.27
N PRO A 101 -2.64 1.08 13.21
CA PRO A 101 -2.98 -0.06 14.09
C PRO A 101 -4.24 0.18 14.95
N ASP A 102 -4.60 1.44 15.21
CA ASP A 102 -5.85 1.79 15.89
C ASP A 102 -7.08 1.35 15.08
N LEU A 103 -7.01 1.44 13.75
CA LEU A 103 -8.11 0.98 12.89
C LEU A 103 -8.17 -0.56 12.81
N VAL A 104 -7.04 -1.24 12.98
CA VAL A 104 -7.03 -2.70 13.15
C VAL A 104 -7.82 -3.10 14.38
N ASP A 105 -7.67 -2.36 15.48
CA ASP A 105 -8.44 -2.61 16.70
C ASP A 105 -9.94 -2.41 16.49
N MET A 106 -10.32 -1.40 15.71
CA MET A 106 -11.72 -1.21 15.32
C MET A 106 -12.24 -2.36 14.49
N LEU A 107 -11.46 -2.81 13.51
CA LEU A 107 -11.81 -3.95 12.67
C LEU A 107 -11.93 -5.23 13.51
N ARG A 108 -11.02 -5.43 14.46
CA ARG A 108 -11.04 -6.59 15.36
C ARG A 108 -12.31 -6.64 16.22
N LYS A 109 -12.78 -5.47 16.66
CA LYS A 109 -14.04 -5.39 17.42
C LYS A 109 -15.25 -5.77 16.57
N ASP A 110 -15.24 -5.35 15.31
CA ASP A 110 -16.37 -5.61 14.39
C ASP A 110 -16.29 -7.01 13.77
N LYS A 111 -15.08 -7.45 13.40
CA LYS A 111 -14.86 -8.72 12.68
C LYS A 111 -13.72 -9.52 13.33
N PRO A 112 -13.90 -10.02 14.57
CA PRO A 112 -12.81 -10.70 15.30
C PRO A 112 -12.29 -11.95 14.58
N GLU A 113 -13.16 -12.74 13.99
CA GLU A 113 -12.78 -13.97 13.29
C GLU A 113 -11.99 -13.67 12.01
N LEU A 114 -12.34 -12.58 11.31
CA LEU A 114 -11.61 -12.15 10.13
C LEU A 114 -10.18 -11.74 10.50
N VAL A 115 -10.00 -10.93 11.54
CA VAL A 115 -8.68 -10.46 11.97
C VAL A 115 -7.82 -11.64 12.42
N GLU A 116 -8.39 -12.59 13.15
CA GLU A 116 -7.69 -13.81 13.56
C GLU A 116 -7.20 -14.60 12.34
N ALA A 117 -8.06 -14.80 11.35
CA ALA A 117 -7.69 -15.50 10.12
C ALA A 117 -6.60 -14.78 9.33
N LEU A 118 -6.69 -13.45 9.24
CA LEU A 118 -5.66 -12.65 8.54
C LEU A 118 -4.32 -12.71 9.27
N ASP A 119 -4.32 -12.64 10.60
CA ASP A 119 -3.11 -12.76 11.39
C ASP A 119 -2.44 -14.13 11.22
N GLU A 120 -3.23 -15.19 11.16
CA GLU A 120 -2.71 -16.55 10.91
C GLU A 120 -2.04 -16.65 9.54
N VAL A 121 -2.64 -16.08 8.49
CA VAL A 121 -2.05 -16.07 7.14
C VAL A 121 -0.74 -15.31 7.15
N ILE A 122 -0.68 -14.16 7.81
CA ILE A 122 0.56 -13.36 7.89
C ILE A 122 1.64 -14.14 8.64
N GLN A 123 1.30 -14.80 9.74
CA GLN A 123 2.27 -15.62 10.49
C GLN A 123 2.83 -16.75 9.63
N GLU A 124 2.00 -17.43 8.86
CA GLU A 124 2.44 -18.48 7.95
C GLU A 124 3.38 -17.93 6.85
N MET A 125 3.04 -16.75 6.30
CA MET A 125 3.91 -16.11 5.30
C MET A 125 5.27 -15.74 5.89
N LEU A 126 5.30 -15.21 7.11
CA LEU A 126 6.55 -14.86 7.80
C LEU A 126 7.42 -16.09 8.09
N LYS A 127 6.84 -17.21 8.47
CA LYS A 127 7.56 -18.47 8.67
C LYS A 127 8.24 -18.94 7.39
N LYS A 128 7.56 -18.84 6.25
CA LYS A 128 8.11 -19.24 4.95
C LYS A 128 9.27 -18.35 4.51
N VAL A 129 9.20 -17.07 4.81
CA VAL A 129 10.23 -16.09 4.44
C VAL A 129 11.41 -16.14 5.41
N GLY A 130 11.15 -16.34 6.70
CA GLY A 130 12.18 -16.40 7.74
C GLY A 130 12.82 -17.75 7.94
N GLY A 131 12.22 -18.76 7.32
CA GLY A 131 12.67 -20.13 7.45
C GLY A 131 13.78 -20.51 6.58
#